data_f31d01b490fb6471f7d42bd776f6584e
#
_entry.id   f31d01b490fb6471f7d42bd776f6584e
#
_cell.length_a   1.000
_cell.length_b   1.000
_cell.length_c   1.000
_cell.angle_alpha   90.00
_cell.angle_beta   90.00
_cell.angle_gamma   90.00
#
_symmetry.space_group_name_H-M   'P 1'
#
loop_
_entity.id
_entity.type
_entity.pdbx_description
1 polymer ?
#
loop_
_entity_poly.entity_id
_entity_poly.type
_entity_poly.pdbx_seq_one_letter_code
_entity_poly.pdbx_strand_id
1 'polypeptide(L)'
;MLSELQLVLEAARRELVRAFVREASLAEGVPVSVASLIADDTVQVWLALCTPGSGRDRARIALVCSHRDVRTTILLQGHSRFSNVAASLAGHIWRDAGISCREHGIDGWEVTLHRSLTGNAESPPSAAEAPLSTPAVPAAARDYVIDLPQKSDAAAIARCFLEVYGHHYVHSEVFSTHRYWDKVESGELVPAVARDGQGEVIGHVALERELGALVAERGEAVVLSAYRGHHLLERMTARLSEEAPKHGLHGIYAEPLTIHTFSQRNDERAGMPVCAVLLGANPESFRPKGVACPTAGQRQSYLRTFRFVQKPAARTIYAPAPYREMLLKLYRSLGVTVSVAAPTAAAASESRTGIKVNDRGYGVVNFERIGPNVAIELSQALRDVRGLGASSVQLSAPIGDPGLPLLTDAARGVGFFFCGLGPAFADGTDTFLLQLLSEPLDTRKLQLFTDLTKELVAFIDLDRAATAQKVRDAAKSSRANSTG
;
A
#
# COMPACT_ATOMS: atom_id res chain seq x y z
N MET A 1 2.81 2.90 -27.60
CA MET A 1 2.49 4.36 -27.50
C MET A 1 1.20 4.51 -26.75
N LEU A 2 1.04 5.51 -25.89
CA LEU A 2 -0.23 5.81 -25.21
C LEU A 2 -1.01 6.79 -26.07
N SER A 3 -2.18 6.38 -26.56
CA SER A 3 -3.11 7.26 -27.27
C SER A 3 -4.23 7.64 -26.32
N GLU A 4 -4.51 8.93 -26.17
CA GLU A 4 -5.53 9.45 -25.25
C GLU A 4 -6.53 10.35 -25.97
N LEU A 5 -7.81 10.24 -25.58
CA LEU A 5 -8.90 11.07 -26.06
C LEU A 5 -9.74 11.51 -24.84
N GLN A 6 -9.98 12.83 -24.72
CA GLN A 6 -10.84 13.37 -23.67
C GLN A 6 -12.14 13.91 -24.26
N LEU A 7 -13.28 13.49 -23.74
CA LEU A 7 -14.62 13.83 -24.23
C LEU A 7 -15.59 14.10 -23.08
N VAL A 8 -16.68 14.80 -23.41
CA VAL A 8 -17.88 14.83 -22.57
C VAL A 8 -18.62 13.49 -22.75
N LEU A 9 -19.10 12.92 -21.65
CA LEU A 9 -19.77 11.62 -21.64
C LEU A 9 -21.21 11.74 -22.21
N GLU A 10 -21.32 11.61 -23.52
CA GLU A 10 -22.57 11.68 -24.29
C GLU A 10 -22.66 10.53 -25.30
N ALA A 11 -23.84 9.95 -25.42
CA ALA A 11 -24.10 8.86 -26.40
C ALA A 11 -23.82 9.29 -27.84
N ALA A 12 -24.03 10.58 -28.17
CA ALA A 12 -23.73 11.14 -29.50
C ALA A 12 -22.25 11.06 -29.89
N ARG A 13 -21.35 10.90 -28.93
CA ARG A 13 -19.89 10.80 -29.16
C ARG A 13 -19.39 9.39 -29.53
N ARG A 14 -20.28 8.38 -29.59
CA ARG A 14 -19.93 6.97 -29.84
C ARG A 14 -19.08 6.74 -31.09
N GLU A 15 -19.36 7.43 -32.17
CA GLU A 15 -18.61 7.25 -33.44
C GLU A 15 -17.20 7.85 -33.34
N LEU A 16 -17.03 8.91 -32.58
CA LEU A 16 -15.70 9.47 -32.29
C LEU A 16 -14.88 8.53 -31.41
N VAL A 17 -15.49 7.90 -30.41
CA VAL A 17 -14.87 6.87 -29.56
C VAL A 17 -14.45 5.66 -30.42
N ARG A 18 -15.35 5.19 -31.30
CA ARG A 18 -15.07 4.07 -32.21
C ARG A 18 -13.88 4.39 -33.11
N ALA A 19 -13.91 5.53 -33.78
CA ALA A 19 -12.85 5.95 -34.69
C ALA A 19 -11.49 6.07 -33.97
N PHE A 20 -11.47 6.71 -32.81
CA PHE A 20 -10.25 6.87 -32.02
C PHE A 20 -9.64 5.51 -31.62
N VAL A 21 -10.44 4.62 -31.02
CA VAL A 21 -9.94 3.32 -30.52
C VAL A 21 -9.47 2.44 -31.68
N ARG A 22 -10.23 2.45 -32.80
CA ARG A 22 -9.85 1.69 -34.00
C ARG A 22 -8.54 2.20 -34.60
N GLU A 23 -8.41 3.49 -34.87
CA GLU A 23 -7.21 4.07 -35.48
C GLU A 23 -5.98 3.98 -34.57
N ALA A 24 -6.15 4.20 -33.27
CA ALA A 24 -5.07 4.03 -32.32
C ALA A 24 -4.61 2.57 -32.23
N SER A 25 -5.53 1.58 -32.29
CA SER A 25 -5.18 0.15 -32.33
C SER A 25 -4.42 -0.20 -33.62
N LEU A 26 -4.85 0.31 -34.77
CA LEU A 26 -4.18 0.08 -36.08
C LEU A 26 -2.78 0.68 -36.06
N ALA A 27 -2.60 1.87 -35.50
CA ALA A 27 -1.29 2.53 -35.38
C ALA A 27 -0.28 1.72 -34.55
N GLU A 28 -0.77 0.89 -33.61
CA GLU A 28 0.04 -0.02 -32.80
C GLU A 28 0.18 -1.42 -33.43
N GLY A 29 -0.23 -1.59 -34.67
CA GLY A 29 -0.07 -2.84 -35.42
C GLY A 29 -1.10 -3.93 -35.10
N VAL A 30 -2.21 -3.60 -34.48
CA VAL A 30 -3.31 -4.53 -34.21
C VAL A 30 -4.01 -4.89 -35.52
N PRO A 31 -4.32 -6.18 -35.82
CA PRO A 31 -5.04 -6.57 -37.02
C PRO A 31 -6.41 -5.84 -37.13
N VAL A 32 -6.80 -5.46 -38.35
CA VAL A 32 -8.00 -4.66 -38.64
C VAL A 32 -9.28 -5.25 -38.04
N SER A 33 -9.46 -6.57 -38.13
CA SER A 33 -10.61 -7.28 -37.55
C SER A 33 -10.66 -7.15 -36.03
N VAL A 34 -9.51 -7.26 -35.35
CA VAL A 34 -9.39 -7.16 -33.90
C VAL A 34 -9.54 -5.71 -33.45
N ALA A 35 -8.93 -4.75 -34.14
CA ALA A 35 -9.07 -3.32 -33.85
C ALA A 35 -10.54 -2.86 -33.92
N SER A 36 -11.30 -3.38 -34.92
CA SER A 36 -12.73 -3.10 -35.05
C SER A 36 -13.55 -3.69 -33.89
N LEU A 37 -13.25 -4.92 -33.45
CA LEU A 37 -13.91 -5.54 -32.30
C LEU A 37 -13.64 -4.77 -30.99
N ILE A 38 -12.40 -4.34 -30.75
CA ILE A 38 -12.04 -3.54 -29.57
C ILE A 38 -12.77 -2.20 -29.59
N ALA A 39 -12.86 -1.57 -30.75
CA ALA A 39 -13.58 -0.32 -30.90
C ALA A 39 -15.08 -0.48 -30.63
N ASP A 40 -15.70 -1.55 -31.12
CA ASP A 40 -17.11 -1.85 -30.90
C ASP A 40 -17.40 -2.17 -29.41
N ASP A 41 -16.56 -2.99 -28.78
CA ASP A 41 -16.66 -3.28 -27.34
C ASP A 41 -16.53 -2.00 -26.51
N THR A 42 -15.59 -1.12 -26.85
CA THR A 42 -15.42 0.17 -26.17
C THR A 42 -16.64 1.06 -26.31
N VAL A 43 -17.25 1.07 -27.50
CA VAL A 43 -18.50 1.82 -27.74
C VAL A 43 -19.66 1.27 -26.90
N GLN A 44 -19.77 -0.05 -26.75
CA GLN A 44 -20.82 -0.62 -25.90
C GLN A 44 -20.64 -0.20 -24.43
N VAL A 45 -19.41 -0.23 -23.89
CA VAL A 45 -19.12 0.29 -22.56
C VAL A 45 -19.42 1.78 -22.46
N TRP A 46 -19.00 2.57 -23.46
CA TRP A 46 -19.29 4.00 -23.52
C TRP A 46 -20.79 4.29 -23.42
N LEU A 47 -21.61 3.56 -24.20
CA LEU A 47 -23.06 3.71 -24.19
C LEU A 47 -23.68 3.29 -22.84
N ALA A 48 -23.19 2.25 -22.23
CA ALA A 48 -23.63 1.81 -20.90
C ALA A 48 -23.32 2.84 -19.80
N LEU A 49 -22.23 3.59 -19.96
CA LEU A 49 -21.83 4.68 -19.05
C LEU A 49 -22.64 5.96 -19.25
N CYS A 50 -23.23 6.18 -20.44
CA CYS A 50 -24.06 7.34 -20.76
C CYS A 50 -25.46 7.22 -20.15
N THR A 51 -25.60 7.62 -18.88
CA THR A 51 -26.89 7.67 -18.18
C THR A 51 -27.56 9.03 -18.34
N PRO A 52 -28.89 9.14 -18.11
CA PRO A 52 -29.58 10.45 -18.10
C PRO A 52 -28.92 11.39 -17.09
N GLY A 53 -28.42 12.53 -17.59
CA GLY A 53 -27.74 13.54 -16.78
C GLY A 53 -26.21 13.45 -16.78
N SER A 54 -25.61 12.48 -17.48
CA SER A 54 -24.13 12.35 -17.62
C SER A 54 -23.50 13.41 -18.53
N GLY A 55 -24.28 14.19 -19.27
CA GLY A 55 -23.78 15.17 -20.25
C GLY A 55 -22.91 16.31 -19.72
N ARG A 56 -22.65 16.36 -18.39
CA ARG A 56 -21.66 17.25 -17.75
C ARG A 56 -20.39 16.54 -17.31
N ASP A 57 -20.41 15.20 -17.34
CA ASP A 57 -19.28 14.39 -16.91
C ASP A 57 -18.24 14.31 -18.02
N ARG A 58 -16.97 14.29 -17.64
CA ARG A 58 -15.87 14.15 -18.58
C ARG A 58 -15.31 12.74 -18.52
N ALA A 59 -15.01 12.19 -19.68
CA ALA A 59 -14.34 10.90 -19.80
C ALA A 59 -13.04 11.05 -20.57
N ARG A 60 -12.01 10.35 -20.10
CA ARG A 60 -10.75 10.17 -20.82
C ARG A 60 -10.65 8.72 -21.24
N ILE A 61 -10.40 8.49 -22.50
CA ILE A 61 -10.17 7.17 -23.07
C ILE A 61 -8.68 7.04 -23.35
N ALA A 62 -8.04 6.02 -22.79
CA ALA A 62 -6.65 5.69 -23.03
C ALA A 62 -6.56 4.28 -23.62
N LEU A 63 -5.74 4.10 -24.65
CA LEU A 63 -5.49 2.81 -25.29
C LEU A 63 -4.03 2.44 -25.10
N VAL A 64 -3.80 1.21 -24.66
CA VAL A 64 -2.47 0.61 -24.50
C VAL A 64 -2.46 -0.73 -25.23
N CYS A 65 -1.58 -0.86 -26.21
CA CYS A 65 -1.36 -2.10 -26.96
C CYS A 65 -0.04 -2.75 -26.57
N SER A 66 -0.04 -4.08 -26.42
CA SER A 66 1.14 -4.91 -26.33
C SER A 66 1.12 -5.96 -27.43
N HIS A 67 2.20 -6.72 -27.61
CA HIS A 67 2.25 -7.81 -28.59
C HIS A 67 1.22 -8.94 -28.33
N ARG A 68 0.62 -8.99 -27.13
CA ARG A 68 -0.27 -10.07 -26.72
C ARG A 68 -1.68 -9.62 -26.37
N ASP A 69 -1.86 -8.33 -26.07
CA ASP A 69 -3.16 -7.81 -25.63
C ASP A 69 -3.35 -6.32 -25.96
N VAL A 70 -4.60 -5.93 -26.06
CA VAL A 70 -5.01 -4.52 -26.15
C VAL A 70 -5.88 -4.19 -24.96
N ARG A 71 -5.64 -3.04 -24.37
CA ARG A 71 -6.39 -2.53 -23.24
C ARG A 71 -6.90 -1.13 -23.53
N THR A 72 -8.20 -0.96 -23.38
CA THR A 72 -8.85 0.35 -23.42
C THR A 72 -9.31 0.71 -22.01
N THR A 73 -8.88 1.86 -21.52
CA THR A 73 -9.27 2.37 -20.20
C THR A 73 -10.10 3.63 -20.38
N ILE A 74 -11.27 3.68 -19.75
CA ILE A 74 -12.15 4.86 -19.71
C ILE A 74 -12.09 5.38 -18.27
N LEU A 75 -11.51 6.57 -18.09
CA LEU A 75 -11.49 7.30 -16.83
C LEU A 75 -12.62 8.30 -16.82
N LEU A 76 -13.50 8.20 -15.84
CA LEU A 76 -14.64 9.09 -15.63
C LEU A 76 -14.33 10.08 -14.52
N GLN A 77 -14.64 11.35 -14.75
CA GLN A 77 -14.55 12.43 -13.75
C GLN A 77 -15.93 13.07 -13.59
N GLY A 78 -16.48 13.05 -12.38
CA GLY A 78 -17.79 13.60 -12.05
C GLY A 78 -18.53 12.80 -10.98
N HIS A 79 -19.59 13.39 -10.45
CA HIS A 79 -20.27 12.99 -9.21
C HIS A 79 -20.73 11.53 -9.10
N SER A 80 -20.78 11.05 -7.87
CA SER A 80 -21.28 9.86 -7.17
C SER A 80 -22.47 9.03 -7.78
N ARG A 81 -22.85 9.21 -9.02
CA ARG A 81 -23.96 8.49 -9.68
C ARG A 81 -23.57 7.16 -10.31
N PHE A 82 -22.28 6.82 -10.31
CA PHE A 82 -21.77 5.62 -10.97
C PHE A 82 -21.75 4.36 -10.07
N SER A 83 -22.31 4.42 -8.86
CA SER A 83 -22.41 3.27 -7.95
C SER A 83 -23.06 2.01 -8.57
N ASN A 84 -23.77 2.17 -9.69
CA ASN A 84 -24.38 1.07 -10.43
C ASN A 84 -23.65 0.69 -11.74
N VAL A 85 -22.53 1.32 -12.08
CA VAL A 85 -21.79 1.03 -13.33
C VAL A 85 -21.30 -0.41 -13.36
N ALA A 86 -20.75 -0.91 -12.28
CA ALA A 86 -20.33 -2.31 -12.18
C ALA A 86 -21.51 -3.28 -12.38
N ALA A 87 -22.67 -2.96 -11.81
CA ALA A 87 -23.89 -3.76 -11.96
C ALA A 87 -24.46 -3.69 -13.39
N SER A 88 -24.43 -2.50 -14.02
CA SER A 88 -24.87 -2.31 -15.41
C SER A 88 -23.99 -3.03 -16.41
N LEU A 89 -22.68 -3.14 -16.15
CA LEU A 89 -21.72 -3.82 -17.01
C LEU A 89 -21.67 -5.32 -16.75
N ALA A 90 -21.98 -5.81 -15.54
CA ALA A 90 -21.97 -7.23 -15.20
C ALA A 90 -23.01 -8.07 -15.98
N GLY A 91 -24.05 -7.43 -16.54
CA GLY A 91 -25.04 -8.09 -17.40
C GLY A 91 -24.60 -8.31 -18.85
N HIS A 92 -23.46 -7.76 -19.26
CA HIS A 92 -22.96 -7.89 -20.62
C HIS A 92 -21.91 -9.01 -20.69
N ILE A 93 -22.27 -10.13 -21.34
CA ILE A 93 -21.34 -11.23 -21.59
C ILE A 93 -20.47 -10.84 -22.78
N TRP A 94 -19.22 -10.48 -22.49
CA TRP A 94 -18.23 -10.14 -23.49
C TRP A 94 -17.49 -11.43 -23.92
N ARG A 95 -17.65 -11.85 -25.16
CA ARG A 95 -16.88 -12.98 -25.69
C ARG A 95 -15.42 -12.57 -25.84
N ASP A 96 -14.54 -13.25 -25.14
CA ASP A 96 -13.06 -13.10 -25.20
C ASP A 96 -12.50 -11.74 -24.73
N ALA A 97 -13.27 -10.96 -23.98
CA ALA A 97 -12.82 -9.71 -23.35
C ALA A 97 -13.12 -9.68 -21.87
N GLY A 98 -12.16 -9.25 -21.07
CA GLY A 98 -12.34 -8.97 -19.64
C GLY A 98 -12.72 -7.50 -19.40
N ILE A 99 -13.67 -7.24 -18.49
CA ILE A 99 -14.00 -5.90 -18.02
C ILE A 99 -13.70 -5.83 -16.52
N SER A 100 -13.03 -4.76 -16.11
CA SER A 100 -12.87 -4.42 -14.71
C SER A 100 -13.27 -2.97 -14.47
N CYS A 101 -13.93 -2.71 -13.33
CA CYS A 101 -14.31 -1.39 -12.89
C CYS A 101 -13.70 -1.14 -11.51
N ARG A 102 -13.16 0.08 -11.29
CA ARG A 102 -12.67 0.51 -9.99
C ARG A 102 -12.94 1.99 -9.76
N GLU A 103 -13.10 2.38 -8.52
CA GLU A 103 -13.15 3.79 -8.14
C GLU A 103 -11.78 4.44 -8.37
N HIS A 104 -11.79 5.66 -8.89
CA HIS A 104 -10.59 6.42 -9.19
C HIS A 104 -10.66 7.81 -8.53
N GLY A 105 -10.01 7.96 -7.37
CA GLY A 105 -10.08 9.20 -6.57
C GLY A 105 -11.43 9.41 -5.88
N ILE A 106 -11.68 10.63 -5.42
CA ILE A 106 -12.87 10.98 -4.62
C ILE A 106 -14.14 11.02 -5.48
N ASP A 107 -14.02 11.32 -6.79
CA ASP A 107 -15.17 11.58 -7.67
C ASP A 107 -15.00 10.92 -9.05
N GLY A 108 -14.28 9.81 -9.16
CA GLY A 108 -14.00 9.18 -10.44
C GLY A 108 -14.13 7.66 -10.48
N TRP A 109 -14.31 7.13 -11.69
CA TRP A 109 -14.34 5.69 -11.97
C TRP A 109 -13.39 5.35 -13.11
N GLU A 110 -12.75 4.19 -13.01
CA GLU A 110 -11.96 3.61 -14.08
C GLU A 110 -12.62 2.32 -14.55
N VAL A 111 -12.95 2.27 -15.84
CA VAL A 111 -13.44 1.08 -16.52
C VAL A 111 -12.39 0.63 -17.51
N THR A 112 -11.89 -0.58 -17.37
CA THR A 112 -10.87 -1.15 -18.26
C THR A 112 -11.42 -2.34 -19.01
N LEU A 113 -11.32 -2.30 -20.34
CA LEU A 113 -11.52 -3.44 -21.23
C LEU A 113 -10.16 -4.04 -21.60
N HIS A 114 -10.10 -5.35 -21.56
CA HIS A 114 -8.90 -6.11 -21.92
C HIS A 114 -9.26 -7.20 -22.93
N ARG A 115 -8.54 -7.25 -24.06
CA ARG A 115 -8.70 -8.29 -25.07
C ARG A 115 -7.34 -8.91 -25.43
N SER A 116 -7.24 -10.24 -25.38
CA SER A 116 -6.06 -10.98 -25.84
C SER A 116 -5.98 -10.98 -27.38
N LEU A 117 -4.77 -10.79 -27.91
CA LEU A 117 -4.47 -10.85 -29.35
C LEU A 117 -4.05 -12.25 -29.80
N THR A 118 -3.77 -13.17 -28.88
CA THR A 118 -3.41 -14.55 -29.17
C THR A 118 -4.69 -15.39 -29.16
N GLY A 119 -5.17 -15.76 -30.34
CA GLY A 119 -6.30 -16.67 -30.48
C GLY A 119 -5.98 -18.06 -29.96
N ASN A 120 -6.67 -18.43 -28.95
CA ASN A 120 -7.30 -19.64 -28.47
C ASN A 120 -7.51 -19.50 -26.95
N ALA A 121 -8.76 -19.29 -26.57
CA ALA A 121 -9.15 -19.37 -25.19
C ALA A 121 -9.17 -20.84 -24.74
N GLU A 122 -8.03 -21.34 -24.33
CA GLU A 122 -8.04 -22.38 -23.31
C GLU A 122 -8.22 -21.69 -21.98
N SER A 123 -9.26 -22.06 -21.26
CA SER A 123 -9.46 -21.71 -19.85
C SER A 123 -8.14 -21.93 -19.12
N PRO A 124 -7.69 -21.00 -18.29
CA PRO A 124 -6.46 -21.21 -17.54
C PRO A 124 -6.61 -22.53 -16.78
N PRO A 125 -5.66 -23.46 -16.88
CA PRO A 125 -5.69 -24.66 -16.07
C PRO A 125 -5.73 -24.20 -14.62
N SER A 126 -6.65 -24.81 -13.85
CA SER A 126 -6.64 -24.75 -12.41
C SER A 126 -5.19 -24.88 -11.96
N ALA A 127 -4.70 -23.86 -11.27
CA ALA A 127 -3.32 -23.85 -10.78
C ALA A 127 -3.14 -24.92 -9.74
N ALA A 128 -2.91 -26.15 -10.20
CA ALA A 128 -2.20 -27.15 -9.44
C ALA A 128 -0.77 -26.64 -9.30
N GLU A 129 -0.30 -26.60 -8.07
CA GLU A 129 1.01 -26.22 -7.63
C GLU A 129 2.12 -26.74 -8.56
N ALA A 130 2.68 -25.87 -9.39
CA ALA A 130 4.02 -26.11 -9.89
C ALA A 130 5.00 -25.55 -8.83
N PRO A 131 5.87 -26.37 -8.23
CA PRO A 131 6.92 -25.86 -7.38
C PRO A 131 7.73 -24.88 -8.22
N LEU A 132 8.09 -23.73 -7.63
CA LEU A 132 9.06 -22.78 -8.18
C LEU A 132 10.41 -23.49 -8.33
N SER A 133 10.52 -24.33 -9.36
CA SER A 133 11.81 -24.83 -9.83
C SER A 133 12.49 -23.66 -10.52
N THR A 134 13.36 -23.01 -9.78
CA THR A 134 14.39 -22.12 -10.30
C THR A 134 15.13 -22.87 -11.41
N PRO A 135 15.18 -22.41 -12.67
CA PRO A 135 16.16 -22.92 -13.59
C PRO A 135 17.53 -22.55 -12.97
N ALA A 136 18.32 -23.56 -12.62
CA ALA A 136 19.69 -23.36 -12.25
C ALA A 136 20.46 -22.87 -13.48
N VAL A 137 20.54 -21.55 -13.65
CA VAL A 137 21.52 -20.94 -14.53
C VAL A 137 22.86 -21.06 -13.82
N PRO A 138 23.93 -21.64 -14.44
CA PRO A 138 25.23 -21.72 -13.84
C PRO A 138 25.68 -20.33 -13.38
N ALA A 139 26.14 -20.22 -12.16
CA ALA A 139 26.71 -19.00 -11.59
C ALA A 139 28.08 -18.70 -12.22
N ALA A 140 28.06 -18.24 -13.47
CA ALA A 140 29.11 -17.35 -13.93
C ALA A 140 28.87 -16.03 -13.22
N ALA A 141 29.86 -15.47 -12.56
CA ALA A 141 29.81 -14.15 -11.94
C ALA A 141 29.38 -13.14 -13.02
N ARG A 142 28.10 -12.85 -13.08
CA ARG A 142 27.58 -11.81 -13.96
C ARG A 142 27.84 -10.50 -13.24
N ASP A 143 28.58 -9.61 -13.87
CA ASP A 143 28.83 -8.27 -13.38
C ASP A 143 27.53 -7.46 -13.46
N TYR A 144 26.75 -7.50 -12.39
CA TYR A 144 25.60 -6.62 -12.25
C TYR A 144 26.03 -5.29 -11.67
N VAL A 145 25.63 -4.20 -12.32
CA VAL A 145 25.85 -2.83 -11.84
C VAL A 145 24.63 -2.34 -11.07
N ILE A 146 24.86 -1.79 -9.88
CA ILE A 146 23.81 -1.10 -9.10
C ILE A 146 24.09 0.40 -9.16
N ASP A 147 23.09 1.16 -9.64
CA ASP A 147 23.26 2.60 -9.87
C ASP A 147 21.96 3.37 -9.59
N LEU A 148 22.05 4.71 -9.60
CA LEU A 148 20.88 5.58 -9.63
C LEU A 148 20.43 5.75 -11.09
N PRO A 149 19.13 5.62 -11.39
CA PRO A 149 18.67 5.75 -12.76
C PRO A 149 18.77 7.17 -13.30
N GLN A 150 18.86 7.27 -14.62
CA GLN A 150 18.72 8.51 -15.37
C GLN A 150 17.30 8.64 -15.92
N LYS A 151 16.91 9.83 -16.37
CA LYS A 151 15.57 10.09 -16.94
C LYS A 151 15.24 9.16 -18.12
N SER A 152 16.24 8.80 -18.91
CA SER A 152 16.12 7.83 -20.01
C SER A 152 15.74 6.40 -19.57
N ASP A 153 15.98 6.05 -18.30
CA ASP A 153 15.69 4.71 -17.77
C ASP A 153 14.21 4.51 -17.40
N ALA A 154 13.44 5.59 -17.30
CA ALA A 154 12.05 5.51 -16.83
C ALA A 154 11.20 4.54 -17.65
N ALA A 155 11.41 4.44 -18.96
CA ALA A 155 10.71 3.47 -19.81
C ALA A 155 11.14 2.03 -19.51
N ALA A 156 12.43 1.79 -19.24
CA ALA A 156 12.95 0.47 -18.92
C ALA A 156 12.48 0.02 -17.51
N ILE A 157 12.39 0.95 -16.56
CA ILE A 157 11.80 0.71 -15.23
C ILE A 157 10.33 0.31 -15.39
N ALA A 158 9.53 1.09 -16.12
CA ALA A 158 8.13 0.78 -16.40
C ALA A 158 7.96 -0.62 -17.02
N ARG A 159 8.85 -1.02 -17.94
CA ARG A 159 8.88 -2.37 -18.55
C ARG A 159 9.09 -3.46 -17.49
N CYS A 160 10.01 -3.27 -16.53
CA CYS A 160 10.25 -4.25 -15.46
C CYS A 160 8.98 -4.48 -14.63
N PHE A 161 8.26 -3.41 -14.26
CA PHE A 161 7.01 -3.53 -13.52
C PHE A 161 5.91 -4.19 -14.35
N LEU A 162 5.80 -3.84 -15.62
CA LEU A 162 4.84 -4.43 -16.54
C LEU A 162 5.04 -5.94 -16.68
N GLU A 163 6.30 -6.38 -16.84
CA GLU A 163 6.65 -7.79 -17.02
C GLU A 163 6.33 -8.63 -15.77
N VAL A 164 6.64 -8.10 -14.57
CA VAL A 164 6.50 -8.86 -13.33
C VAL A 164 5.11 -8.77 -12.73
N TYR A 165 4.51 -7.57 -12.71
CA TYR A 165 3.23 -7.30 -12.02
C TYR A 165 2.06 -7.05 -12.98
N GLY A 166 2.35 -6.87 -14.27
CA GLY A 166 1.35 -6.42 -15.23
C GLY A 166 0.89 -5.00 -14.91
N HIS A 167 -0.26 -4.61 -15.45
CA HIS A 167 -0.81 -3.26 -15.24
C HIS A 167 -1.51 -3.07 -13.87
N HIS A 168 -1.51 -4.07 -13.00
CA HIS A 168 -2.18 -4.03 -11.70
C HIS A 168 -1.24 -3.65 -10.56
N TYR A 169 -0.07 -3.09 -10.87
CA TYR A 169 0.80 -2.58 -9.84
C TYR A 169 0.16 -1.40 -9.12
N VAL A 170 0.31 -1.36 -7.79
CA VAL A 170 -0.42 -0.41 -6.90
C VAL A 170 -0.05 1.04 -7.21
N HIS A 171 1.21 1.29 -7.54
CA HIS A 171 1.74 2.61 -7.89
C HIS A 171 1.70 2.78 -9.41
N SER A 172 0.57 3.24 -9.93
CA SER A 172 0.36 3.38 -11.38
C SER A 172 1.28 4.42 -12.03
N GLU A 173 1.86 5.32 -11.26
CA GLU A 173 2.81 6.34 -11.71
C GLU A 173 4.09 5.76 -12.31
N VAL A 174 4.51 4.55 -11.93
CA VAL A 174 5.68 3.88 -12.54
C VAL A 174 5.51 3.63 -14.03
N PHE A 175 4.25 3.60 -14.53
CA PHE A 175 3.93 3.43 -15.95
C PHE A 175 3.87 4.76 -16.72
N SER A 176 4.00 5.89 -16.02
CA SER A 176 4.07 7.22 -16.63
C SER A 176 5.46 7.79 -16.45
N THR A 177 6.29 7.74 -17.48
CA THR A 177 7.68 8.19 -17.42
C THR A 177 7.84 9.63 -16.91
N HIS A 178 6.88 10.51 -17.26
CA HIS A 178 6.85 11.89 -16.78
C HIS A 178 6.54 11.97 -15.28
N ARG A 179 5.42 11.39 -14.83
CA ARG A 179 5.01 11.42 -13.41
C ARG A 179 6.03 10.76 -12.50
N TYR A 180 6.59 9.64 -12.94
CA TYR A 180 7.65 8.95 -12.23
C TYR A 180 8.85 9.88 -12.03
N TRP A 181 9.29 10.54 -13.12
CA TRP A 181 10.46 11.41 -13.05
C TRP A 181 10.20 12.71 -12.29
N ASP A 182 9.00 13.26 -12.34
CA ASP A 182 8.61 14.40 -11.50
C ASP A 182 8.78 14.11 -10.01
N LYS A 183 8.39 12.92 -9.55
CA LYS A 183 8.62 12.44 -8.18
C LYS A 183 10.12 12.31 -7.85
N VAL A 184 10.94 11.89 -8.81
CA VAL A 184 12.39 11.82 -8.62
C VAL A 184 12.98 13.23 -8.49
N GLU A 185 12.62 14.15 -9.38
CA GLU A 185 13.09 15.55 -9.36
C GLU A 185 12.60 16.30 -8.11
N SER A 186 11.40 16.03 -7.61
CA SER A 186 10.90 16.64 -6.38
C SER A 186 11.54 16.07 -5.11
N GLY A 187 12.19 14.90 -5.19
CA GLY A 187 12.75 14.17 -4.05
C GLY A 187 11.71 13.39 -3.24
N GLU A 188 10.48 13.21 -3.75
CA GLU A 188 9.49 12.29 -3.21
C GLU A 188 9.87 10.83 -3.46
N LEU A 189 10.63 10.57 -4.53
CA LEU A 189 11.13 9.26 -4.91
C LEU A 189 12.64 9.27 -5.08
N VAL A 190 13.34 8.37 -4.39
CA VAL A 190 14.80 8.16 -4.55
C VAL A 190 15.01 6.73 -5.05
N PRO A 191 15.17 6.50 -6.36
CA PRO A 191 15.27 5.18 -6.95
C PRO A 191 16.69 4.66 -7.06
N ALA A 192 16.82 3.31 -7.10
CA ALA A 192 18.03 2.61 -7.53
C ALA A 192 17.65 1.51 -8.53
N VAL A 193 18.54 1.22 -9.46
CA VAL A 193 18.37 0.19 -10.47
C VAL A 193 19.51 -0.83 -10.45
N ALA A 194 19.18 -2.05 -10.87
CA ALA A 194 20.16 -3.06 -11.22
C ALA A 194 20.23 -3.19 -12.74
N ARG A 195 21.46 -3.23 -13.28
CA ARG A 195 21.72 -3.44 -14.71
C ARG A 195 22.48 -4.73 -14.93
N ASP A 196 22.21 -5.37 -16.04
CA ASP A 196 23.00 -6.52 -16.51
C ASP A 196 24.28 -6.08 -17.22
N GLY A 197 25.05 -7.07 -17.73
CA GLY A 197 26.31 -6.85 -18.44
C GLY A 197 26.18 -6.10 -19.78
N GLN A 198 24.96 -5.92 -20.31
CA GLN A 198 24.65 -5.11 -21.48
C GLN A 198 24.17 -3.70 -21.10
N GLY A 199 24.05 -3.40 -19.81
CA GLY A 199 23.56 -2.12 -19.29
C GLY A 199 22.03 -2.00 -19.22
N GLU A 200 21.30 -3.09 -19.53
CA GLU A 200 19.84 -3.12 -19.47
C GLU A 200 19.34 -3.10 -18.02
N VAL A 201 18.29 -2.33 -17.74
CA VAL A 201 17.64 -2.32 -16.42
C VAL A 201 16.86 -3.61 -16.22
N ILE A 202 17.24 -4.37 -15.19
CA ILE A 202 16.70 -5.68 -14.82
C ILE A 202 16.07 -5.72 -13.43
N GLY A 203 16.19 -4.65 -12.67
CA GLY A 203 15.59 -4.48 -11.36
C GLY A 203 15.52 -3.03 -10.93
N HIS A 204 14.59 -2.76 -10.02
CA HIS A 204 14.34 -1.44 -9.46
C HIS A 204 13.89 -1.56 -8.00
N VAL A 205 14.21 -0.56 -7.20
CA VAL A 205 13.66 -0.32 -5.86
C VAL A 205 13.76 1.18 -5.60
N ALA A 206 12.82 1.74 -4.82
CA ALA A 206 12.87 3.15 -4.47
C ALA A 206 12.59 3.40 -2.99
N LEU A 207 13.06 4.56 -2.51
CA LEU A 207 12.58 5.17 -1.27
C LEU A 207 11.50 6.19 -1.65
N GLU A 208 10.30 6.01 -1.11
CA GLU A 208 9.16 6.88 -1.32
C GLU A 208 8.81 7.62 -0.03
N ARG A 209 8.56 8.94 -0.13
CA ARG A 209 8.22 9.78 1.04
C ARG A 209 7.28 10.92 0.66
N GLU A 210 6.53 11.41 1.63
CA GLU A 210 5.90 12.74 1.54
C GLU A 210 7.01 13.82 1.62
N LEU A 211 6.83 14.92 0.91
CA LEU A 211 7.80 16.03 0.93
C LEU A 211 8.02 16.54 2.36
N GLY A 212 9.29 16.64 2.76
CA GLY A 212 9.66 17.03 4.12
C GLY A 212 9.69 15.92 5.14
N ALA A 213 9.16 14.71 4.85
CA ALA A 213 9.26 13.59 5.77
C ALA A 213 10.73 13.15 5.96
N LEU A 214 11.06 12.82 7.21
CA LEU A 214 12.41 12.38 7.60
C LEU A 214 12.59 10.85 7.52
N VAL A 215 11.53 10.12 7.17
CA VAL A 215 11.55 8.68 6.91
C VAL A 215 10.96 8.41 5.55
N ALA A 216 11.45 7.37 4.89
CA ALA A 216 10.96 6.95 3.58
C ALA A 216 10.62 5.46 3.58
N GLU A 217 9.57 5.09 2.85
CA GLU A 217 9.25 3.70 2.58
C GLU A 217 10.18 3.14 1.51
N ARG A 218 10.77 1.99 1.77
CA ARG A 218 11.41 1.20 0.73
C ARG A 218 10.34 0.38 0.03
N GLY A 219 9.89 0.92 -1.08
CA GLY A 219 8.82 0.38 -1.92
C GLY A 219 9.25 0.23 -3.37
N GLU A 220 8.29 0.15 -4.24
CA GLU A 220 8.46 0.05 -5.70
C GLU A 220 9.52 -0.97 -6.12
N ALA A 221 9.53 -2.16 -5.49
CA ALA A 221 10.56 -3.17 -5.68
C ALA A 221 10.18 -4.16 -6.79
N VAL A 222 11.05 -4.32 -7.77
CA VAL A 222 10.91 -5.31 -8.83
C VAL A 222 12.29 -5.87 -9.24
N VAL A 223 12.35 -7.18 -9.49
CA VAL A 223 13.48 -7.84 -10.16
C VAL A 223 12.90 -8.81 -11.18
N LEU A 224 13.35 -8.71 -12.43
CA LEU A 224 12.93 -9.59 -13.50
C LEU A 224 13.19 -11.05 -13.13
N SER A 225 12.25 -11.94 -13.46
CA SER A 225 12.25 -13.34 -12.99
C SER A 225 13.55 -14.10 -13.32
N ALA A 226 14.13 -13.84 -14.49
CA ALA A 226 15.38 -14.46 -14.94
C ALA A 226 16.62 -14.04 -14.11
N TYR A 227 16.52 -12.98 -13.32
CA TYR A 227 17.63 -12.40 -12.54
C TYR A 227 17.41 -12.52 -11.03
N ARG A 228 16.38 -13.27 -10.60
CA ARG A 228 16.14 -13.54 -9.17
C ARG A 228 17.19 -14.49 -8.63
N GLY A 229 17.40 -14.46 -7.32
CA GLY A 229 18.42 -15.28 -6.64
C GLY A 229 19.83 -14.69 -6.63
N HIS A 230 20.07 -13.54 -7.27
CA HIS A 230 21.37 -12.86 -7.31
C HIS A 230 21.51 -11.71 -6.30
N HIS A 231 20.66 -11.65 -5.28
CA HIS A 231 20.69 -10.64 -4.21
C HIS A 231 20.56 -9.18 -4.72
N LEU A 232 19.97 -8.96 -5.90
CA LEU A 232 19.89 -7.63 -6.52
C LEU A 232 19.09 -6.64 -5.69
N LEU A 233 17.94 -7.07 -5.12
CA LEU A 233 17.12 -6.21 -4.26
C LEU A 233 17.90 -5.77 -3.01
N GLU A 234 18.66 -6.69 -2.42
CA GLU A 234 19.50 -6.43 -1.26
C GLU A 234 20.62 -5.41 -1.59
N ARG A 235 21.29 -5.59 -2.73
CA ARG A 235 22.32 -4.66 -3.23
C ARG A 235 21.76 -3.27 -3.56
N MET A 236 20.59 -3.19 -4.21
CA MET A 236 19.92 -1.92 -4.48
C MET A 236 19.48 -1.24 -3.17
N THR A 237 18.97 -2.01 -2.18
CA THR A 237 18.62 -1.46 -0.86
C THR A 237 19.83 -0.91 -0.14
N ALA A 238 21.00 -1.56 -0.24
CA ALA A 238 22.25 -1.06 0.30
C ALA A 238 22.63 0.29 -0.35
N ARG A 239 22.53 0.38 -1.67
CA ARG A 239 22.79 1.63 -2.42
C ARG A 239 21.87 2.77 -1.98
N LEU A 240 20.57 2.50 -1.82
CA LEU A 240 19.60 3.48 -1.30
C LEU A 240 19.92 3.91 0.13
N SER A 241 20.46 3.03 0.96
CA SER A 241 20.86 3.36 2.33
C SER A 241 22.05 4.34 2.38
N GLU A 242 22.90 4.34 1.36
CA GLU A 242 23.98 5.32 1.19
C GLU A 242 23.47 6.67 0.66
N GLU A 243 22.39 6.64 -0.14
CA GLU A 243 21.78 7.87 -0.67
C GLU A 243 20.86 8.55 0.35
N ALA A 244 20.15 7.81 1.17
CA ALA A 244 19.15 8.30 2.10
C ALA A 244 19.61 9.50 2.96
N PRO A 245 20.84 9.52 3.55
CA PRO A 245 21.31 10.68 4.30
C PRO A 245 21.48 11.95 3.45
N LYS A 246 21.83 11.82 2.15
CA LYS A 246 22.00 12.94 1.24
C LYS A 246 20.67 13.64 0.94
N HIS A 247 19.57 12.91 1.08
CA HIS A 247 18.20 13.41 0.97
C HIS A 247 17.60 13.83 2.32
N GLY A 248 18.42 13.93 3.38
CA GLY A 248 17.97 14.35 4.72
C GLY A 248 17.14 13.30 5.45
N LEU A 249 17.14 12.06 5.02
CA LEU A 249 16.42 10.98 5.69
C LEU A 249 17.14 10.54 6.97
N HIS A 250 16.38 10.27 8.01
CA HIS A 250 16.83 9.69 9.27
C HIS A 250 16.68 8.18 9.29
N GLY A 251 15.69 7.66 8.55
CA GLY A 251 15.40 6.24 8.54
C GLY A 251 14.70 5.76 7.28
N ILE A 252 14.78 4.45 7.09
CA ILE A 252 14.10 3.71 6.03
C ILE A 252 13.18 2.69 6.69
N TYR A 253 11.93 2.61 6.26
CA TYR A 253 11.01 1.56 6.65
C TYR A 253 10.54 0.75 5.44
N ALA A 254 10.00 -0.44 5.69
CA ALA A 254 9.28 -1.23 4.69
C ALA A 254 8.06 -1.89 5.33
N GLU A 255 7.07 -2.23 4.48
CA GLU A 255 5.82 -2.84 4.92
C GLU A 255 5.59 -4.20 4.24
N PRO A 256 6.39 -5.24 4.57
CA PRO A 256 6.22 -6.56 4.00
C PRO A 256 4.90 -7.19 4.43
N LEU A 257 4.13 -7.70 3.44
CA LEU A 257 2.91 -8.47 3.68
C LEU A 257 3.22 -9.75 4.46
N THR A 258 2.27 -10.16 5.31
CA THR A 258 2.36 -11.37 6.13
C THR A 258 1.81 -12.63 5.46
N ILE A 259 1.58 -12.60 4.15
CA ILE A 259 1.12 -13.77 3.37
C ILE A 259 2.28 -14.72 3.00
N HIS A 260 3.51 -14.24 3.08
CA HIS A 260 4.75 -14.99 2.85
C HIS A 260 5.92 -14.36 3.62
N THR A 261 7.07 -15.06 3.68
CA THR A 261 8.25 -14.60 4.41
C THR A 261 9.35 -14.01 3.52
N PHE A 262 9.17 -13.92 2.19
CA PHE A 262 10.26 -13.51 1.29
C PHE A 262 10.75 -12.08 1.54
N SER A 263 9.85 -11.10 1.58
CA SER A 263 10.20 -9.70 1.86
C SER A 263 10.74 -9.54 3.27
N GLN A 264 10.18 -10.25 4.27
CA GLN A 264 10.64 -10.24 5.65
C GLN A 264 12.10 -10.71 5.79
N ARG A 265 12.48 -11.77 5.06
CA ARG A 265 13.88 -12.26 5.02
C ARG A 265 14.83 -11.24 4.42
N ASN A 266 14.35 -10.51 3.40
CA ASN A 266 15.15 -9.47 2.78
C ASN A 266 15.36 -8.29 3.73
N ASP A 267 14.32 -7.90 4.49
CA ASP A 267 14.40 -6.84 5.49
C ASP A 267 15.36 -7.20 6.62
N GLU A 268 15.27 -8.43 7.11
CA GLU A 268 16.21 -8.93 8.14
C GLU A 268 17.66 -8.86 7.67
N ARG A 269 17.95 -9.30 6.44
CA ARG A 269 19.30 -9.21 5.85
C ARG A 269 19.75 -7.77 5.63
N ALA A 270 18.83 -6.87 5.36
CA ALA A 270 19.09 -5.44 5.23
C ALA A 270 19.26 -4.73 6.59
N GLY A 271 19.18 -5.46 7.70
CA GLY A 271 19.27 -4.90 9.06
C GLY A 271 18.07 -4.02 9.41
N MET A 272 16.89 -4.40 8.94
CA MET A 272 15.60 -3.72 9.20
C MET A 272 14.75 -4.62 10.12
N PRO A 273 14.93 -4.59 11.45
CA PRO A 273 14.10 -5.35 12.38
C PRO A 273 12.65 -4.85 12.38
N VAL A 274 11.73 -5.73 12.79
CA VAL A 274 10.33 -5.37 12.99
C VAL A 274 10.18 -4.31 14.10
N CYS A 275 9.36 -3.31 13.86
CA CYS A 275 9.00 -2.29 14.86
C CYS A 275 7.49 -2.18 15.10
N ALA A 276 6.65 -2.65 14.16
CA ALA A 276 5.20 -2.71 14.34
C ALA A 276 4.58 -3.83 13.51
N VAL A 277 3.33 -4.20 13.87
CA VAL A 277 2.47 -5.12 13.11
C VAL A 277 1.16 -4.41 12.85
N LEU A 278 0.82 -4.20 11.58
CA LEU A 278 -0.38 -3.50 11.15
C LEU A 278 -1.42 -4.53 10.70
N LEU A 279 -2.25 -4.96 11.65
CA LEU A 279 -3.25 -5.99 11.41
C LEU A 279 -4.40 -5.45 10.55
N GLY A 280 -4.79 -6.19 9.51
CA GLY A 280 -5.94 -5.86 8.67
C GLY A 280 -5.87 -4.49 7.99
N ALA A 281 -4.67 -3.97 7.73
CA ALA A 281 -4.49 -2.64 7.16
C ALA A 281 -4.94 -2.54 5.70
N ASN A 282 -4.93 -3.66 4.96
CA ASN A 282 -5.44 -3.71 3.60
C ASN A 282 -6.70 -4.59 3.48
N PRO A 283 -7.60 -4.35 2.52
CA PRO A 283 -8.74 -5.22 2.27
C PRO A 283 -8.29 -6.62 1.82
N GLU A 284 -9.17 -7.62 1.96
CA GLU A 284 -8.89 -8.98 1.53
C GLU A 284 -8.51 -9.08 0.05
N SER A 285 -9.09 -8.23 -0.79
CA SER A 285 -8.83 -8.16 -2.24
C SER A 285 -7.40 -7.74 -2.60
N PHE A 286 -6.67 -7.14 -1.65
CA PHE A 286 -5.28 -6.73 -1.84
C PHE A 286 -4.35 -7.95 -1.80
N ARG A 287 -4.16 -8.59 -2.96
CA ARG A 287 -3.35 -9.82 -3.09
C ARG A 287 -2.41 -9.72 -4.29
N PRO A 288 -1.13 -10.02 -4.12
CA PRO A 288 -0.24 -10.20 -5.26
C PRO A 288 -0.69 -11.38 -6.12
N LYS A 289 -0.70 -11.22 -7.45
CA LYS A 289 -1.02 -12.31 -8.37
C LYS A 289 0.00 -13.45 -8.27
N GLY A 290 -0.49 -14.70 -8.31
CA GLY A 290 0.37 -15.89 -8.34
C GLY A 290 1.02 -16.24 -7.00
N VAL A 291 0.61 -15.61 -5.91
CA VAL A 291 1.08 -15.94 -4.55
C VAL A 291 -0.05 -16.60 -3.77
N ALA A 292 0.22 -17.77 -3.20
CA ALA A 292 -0.71 -18.43 -2.27
C ALA A 292 -1.03 -17.49 -1.10
N CYS A 293 -2.32 -17.37 -0.75
CA CYS A 293 -2.77 -16.47 0.30
C CYS A 293 -3.33 -17.27 1.49
N PRO A 294 -2.49 -17.63 2.47
CA PRO A 294 -2.95 -18.35 3.66
C PRO A 294 -3.93 -17.54 4.51
N THR A 295 -3.94 -16.21 4.34
CA THR A 295 -4.82 -15.27 5.03
C THR A 295 -6.15 -15.01 4.30
N ALA A 296 -6.56 -15.90 3.39
CA ALA A 296 -7.84 -15.78 2.70
C ALA A 296 -9.01 -15.71 3.69
N GLY A 297 -10.04 -14.91 3.35
CA GLY A 297 -11.22 -14.69 4.18
C GLY A 297 -11.05 -13.62 5.26
N GLN A 298 -9.95 -12.87 5.26
CA GLN A 298 -9.73 -11.75 6.19
C GLN A 298 -8.92 -10.65 5.54
N ARG A 299 -8.96 -9.44 6.12
CA ARG A 299 -8.13 -8.30 5.70
C ARG A 299 -6.65 -8.67 5.80
N GLN A 300 -5.82 -8.10 4.89
CA GLN A 300 -4.39 -8.38 4.84
C GLN A 300 -3.62 -7.52 5.84
N SER A 301 -2.59 -8.13 6.44
CA SER A 301 -1.72 -7.49 7.43
C SER A 301 -0.31 -7.37 6.90
N TYR A 302 0.43 -6.37 7.39
CA TYR A 302 1.86 -6.28 7.18
C TYR A 302 2.62 -5.95 8.46
N LEU A 303 3.89 -6.22 8.42
CA LEU A 303 4.84 -5.75 9.41
C LEU A 303 5.27 -4.35 9.01
N ARG A 304 5.74 -3.57 9.96
CA ARG A 304 6.63 -2.44 9.68
C ARG A 304 8.01 -2.81 10.17
N THR A 305 8.95 -2.83 9.27
CA THR A 305 10.38 -3.00 9.54
C THR A 305 11.06 -1.65 9.40
N PHE A 306 12.11 -1.40 10.16
CA PHE A 306 12.75 -0.09 10.18
C PHE A 306 14.26 -0.19 10.40
N ARG A 307 14.98 0.77 9.83
CA ARG A 307 16.41 0.96 10.05
C ARG A 307 16.74 2.44 10.05
N PHE A 308 17.50 2.89 11.04
CA PHE A 308 18.11 4.21 11.01
C PHE A 308 19.25 4.25 9.98
N VAL A 309 19.30 5.30 9.15
CA VAL A 309 20.39 5.56 8.20
C VAL A 309 21.46 6.50 8.78
N GLN A 310 21.14 7.12 9.90
CA GLN A 310 22.05 7.89 10.74
C GLN A 310 21.97 7.34 12.16
N LYS A 311 23.06 7.47 12.94
CA LYS A 311 23.05 7.03 14.34
C LYS A 311 21.96 7.80 15.10
N PRO A 312 20.96 7.12 15.67
CA PRO A 312 19.91 7.80 16.43
C PRO A 312 20.46 8.37 17.74
N ALA A 313 19.96 9.54 18.13
CA ALA A 313 20.20 10.07 19.48
C ALA A 313 19.49 9.20 20.52
N ALA A 314 19.97 9.24 21.77
CA ALA A 314 19.27 8.63 22.88
C ALA A 314 17.88 9.26 23.06
N ARG A 315 16.89 8.44 23.45
CA ARG A 315 15.49 8.86 23.64
C ARG A 315 15.09 8.82 25.10
N THR A 316 14.27 9.79 25.50
CA THR A 316 13.48 9.71 26.73
C THR A 316 12.05 9.40 26.37
N ILE A 317 11.48 8.33 26.94
CA ILE A 317 10.14 7.85 26.61
C ILE A 317 9.25 7.76 27.84
N TYR A 318 7.96 8.00 27.68
CA TYR A 318 6.92 7.77 28.69
C TYR A 318 6.18 6.47 28.40
N ALA A 319 6.88 5.35 28.59
CA ALA A 319 6.34 4.03 28.26
C ALA A 319 5.16 3.66 29.17
N PRO A 320 3.95 3.42 28.63
CA PRO A 320 2.84 2.91 29.42
C PRO A 320 3.19 1.56 30.05
N ALA A 321 2.81 1.36 31.32
CA ALA A 321 3.25 0.21 32.10
C ALA A 321 3.05 -1.15 31.44
N PRO A 322 1.90 -1.44 30.77
CA PRO A 322 1.70 -2.73 30.12
C PRO A 322 2.65 -3.01 28.93
N TYR A 323 3.24 -1.99 28.35
CA TYR A 323 3.99 -2.07 27.09
C TYR A 323 5.49 -1.83 27.24
N ARG A 324 5.93 -1.48 28.47
CA ARG A 324 7.32 -1.08 28.75
C ARG A 324 8.34 -2.10 28.27
N GLU A 325 8.16 -3.36 28.62
CA GLU A 325 9.13 -4.42 28.27
C GLU A 325 9.22 -4.64 26.75
N MET A 326 8.07 -4.71 26.08
CA MET A 326 8.05 -4.87 24.63
C MET A 326 8.67 -3.66 23.93
N LEU A 327 8.37 -2.43 24.35
CA LEU A 327 8.99 -1.21 23.81
C LEU A 327 10.50 -1.22 23.96
N LEU A 328 11.01 -1.57 25.16
CA LEU A 328 12.46 -1.67 25.40
C LEU A 328 13.11 -2.74 24.51
N LYS A 329 12.39 -3.83 24.23
CA LYS A 329 12.86 -4.88 23.32
C LYS A 329 12.94 -4.40 21.86
N LEU A 330 11.91 -3.69 21.38
CA LEU A 330 11.89 -3.09 20.05
C LEU A 330 12.99 -2.03 19.89
N TYR A 331 13.18 -1.17 20.87
CA TYR A 331 14.27 -0.18 20.83
C TYR A 331 15.66 -0.82 20.83
N ARG A 332 15.83 -1.90 21.57
CA ARG A 332 17.10 -2.67 21.56
C ARG A 332 17.37 -3.27 20.20
N SER A 333 16.37 -3.84 19.52
CA SER A 333 16.54 -4.38 18.17
C SER A 333 16.88 -3.29 17.15
N LEU A 334 16.38 -2.07 17.34
CA LEU A 334 16.67 -0.89 16.52
C LEU A 334 18.03 -0.23 16.83
N GLY A 335 18.74 -0.71 17.86
CA GLY A 335 20.02 -0.13 18.30
C GLY A 335 19.90 1.24 18.97
N VAL A 336 18.74 1.59 19.52
CA VAL A 336 18.46 2.89 20.15
C VAL A 336 18.59 2.79 21.66
N THR A 337 19.35 3.70 22.26
CA THR A 337 19.42 3.85 23.72
C THR A 337 18.22 4.66 24.21
N VAL A 338 17.47 4.11 25.19
CA VAL A 338 16.31 4.76 25.75
C VAL A 338 16.39 4.84 27.29
N SER A 339 15.86 5.94 27.83
CA SER A 339 15.54 6.11 29.24
C SER A 339 14.02 6.21 29.41
N VAL A 340 13.48 5.52 30.41
CA VAL A 340 12.04 5.57 30.70
C VAL A 340 11.81 6.59 31.81
N ALA A 341 11.11 7.68 31.46
CA ALA A 341 10.71 8.69 32.40
C ALA A 341 9.56 8.20 33.30
N ALA A 342 9.52 8.71 34.52
CA ALA A 342 8.36 8.50 35.41
C ALA A 342 7.12 9.20 34.82
N PRO A 343 5.91 8.64 34.98
CA PRO A 343 4.68 9.31 34.60
C PRO A 343 4.55 10.67 35.28
N THR A 344 4.20 11.69 34.52
CA THR A 344 3.91 13.04 35.01
C THR A 344 2.54 13.49 34.48
N ALA A 345 2.02 14.62 34.95
CA ALA A 345 0.84 15.20 34.33
C ALA A 345 1.10 15.56 32.87
N ALA A 346 0.04 15.54 32.04
CA ALA A 346 0.12 16.00 30.67
C ALA A 346 0.70 17.43 30.61
N ALA A 347 1.65 17.64 29.72
CA ALA A 347 2.32 18.93 29.57
C ALA A 347 1.45 19.95 28.80
N ALA A 348 0.60 19.48 27.89
CA ALA A 348 -0.30 20.33 27.14
C ALA A 348 -1.62 20.58 27.87
N SER A 349 -2.18 21.78 27.72
CA SER A 349 -3.52 22.13 28.25
C SER A 349 -4.66 21.43 27.54
N GLU A 350 -4.46 21.13 26.24
CA GLU A 350 -5.43 20.48 25.37
C GLU A 350 -4.74 19.52 24.40
N SER A 351 -5.45 18.44 24.06
CA SER A 351 -5.02 17.51 23.00
C SER A 351 -5.22 18.15 21.62
N ARG A 352 -4.37 17.76 20.68
CA ARG A 352 -4.53 18.06 19.26
C ARG A 352 -4.43 16.80 18.45
N THR A 353 -5.45 16.55 17.62
CA THR A 353 -5.55 15.36 16.76
C THR A 353 -5.66 15.73 15.29
N GLY A 354 -5.11 14.88 14.45
CA GLY A 354 -5.38 14.83 13.02
C GLY A 354 -5.90 13.45 12.62
N ILE A 355 -6.71 13.38 11.59
CA ILE A 355 -7.23 12.12 11.06
C ILE A 355 -6.94 11.99 9.57
N LYS A 356 -6.73 10.76 9.11
CA LYS A 356 -6.59 10.41 7.69
C LYS A 356 -7.23 9.04 7.47
N VAL A 357 -7.98 8.87 6.38
CA VAL A 357 -8.52 7.57 5.97
C VAL A 357 -8.15 7.37 4.50
N ASN A 358 -7.61 6.22 4.16
CA ASN A 358 -7.29 5.89 2.78
C ASN A 358 -8.43 5.11 2.11
N ASP A 359 -8.36 4.97 0.79
CA ASP A 359 -9.30 4.23 -0.05
C ASP A 359 -9.44 2.73 0.28
N ARG A 360 -8.54 2.20 1.11
CA ARG A 360 -8.53 0.80 1.56
C ARG A 360 -9.25 0.59 2.89
N GLY A 361 -9.87 1.63 3.43
CA GLY A 361 -10.54 1.59 4.74
C GLY A 361 -9.57 1.49 5.92
N TYR A 362 -8.35 1.99 5.77
CA TYR A 362 -7.39 2.14 6.85
C TYR A 362 -7.37 3.58 7.32
N GLY A 363 -7.74 3.78 8.59
CA GLY A 363 -7.77 5.07 9.25
C GLY A 363 -6.55 5.29 10.15
N VAL A 364 -6.09 6.52 10.24
CA VAL A 364 -5.07 6.95 11.19
C VAL A 364 -5.62 8.09 12.02
N VAL A 365 -5.54 7.96 13.34
CA VAL A 365 -5.75 9.03 14.32
C VAL A 365 -4.37 9.40 14.88
N ASN A 366 -3.90 10.59 14.57
CA ASN A 366 -2.60 11.07 15.02
C ASN A 366 -2.77 12.12 16.12
N PHE A 367 -2.26 11.83 17.31
CA PHE A 367 -2.14 12.83 18.38
C PHE A 367 -0.83 13.58 18.21
N GLU A 368 -0.87 14.88 17.93
CA GLU A 368 0.31 15.74 17.89
C GLU A 368 0.76 16.12 19.30
N ARG A 369 -0.19 16.25 20.22
CA ARG A 369 0.02 16.51 21.66
C ARG A 369 -1.16 15.98 22.47
N ILE A 370 -0.89 15.65 23.73
CA ILE A 370 -1.86 15.01 24.63
C ILE A 370 -2.15 15.92 25.82
N GLY A 371 -3.42 16.30 25.99
CA GLY A 371 -3.92 17.09 27.12
C GLY A 371 -5.00 16.33 27.91
N PRO A 372 -5.53 16.94 29.00
CA PRO A 372 -6.53 16.32 29.87
C PRO A 372 -7.84 15.92 29.18
N ASN A 373 -8.20 16.57 28.06
CA ASN A 373 -9.41 16.30 27.28
C ASN A 373 -9.25 15.09 26.30
N VAL A 374 -8.17 14.32 26.43
CA VAL A 374 -7.78 13.25 25.48
C VAL A 374 -8.89 12.22 25.20
N ALA A 375 -9.72 11.87 26.22
CA ALA A 375 -10.81 10.91 26.03
C ALA A 375 -11.93 11.45 25.12
N ILE A 376 -12.20 12.75 25.20
CA ILE A 376 -13.19 13.44 24.37
C ILE A 376 -12.69 13.51 22.93
N GLU A 377 -11.45 13.97 22.76
CA GLU A 377 -10.79 14.08 21.44
C GLU A 377 -10.68 12.72 20.74
N LEU A 378 -10.26 11.68 21.46
CA LEU A 378 -10.19 10.33 20.91
C LEU A 378 -11.58 9.83 20.47
N SER A 379 -12.62 10.08 21.29
CA SER A 379 -13.98 9.67 20.96
C SER A 379 -14.51 10.38 19.71
N GLN A 380 -14.19 11.67 19.56
CA GLN A 380 -14.55 12.43 18.36
C GLN A 380 -13.79 11.92 17.14
N ALA A 381 -12.46 11.84 17.20
CA ALA A 381 -11.63 11.35 16.10
C ALA A 381 -12.03 9.93 15.66
N LEU A 382 -12.41 9.05 16.61
CA LEU A 382 -12.86 7.70 16.28
C LEU A 382 -14.23 7.68 15.58
N ARG A 383 -15.16 8.58 15.92
CA ARG A 383 -16.41 8.74 15.18
C ARG A 383 -16.14 9.21 13.74
N ASP A 384 -15.25 10.18 13.58
CA ASP A 384 -14.95 10.80 12.30
C ASP A 384 -14.27 9.80 11.35
N VAL A 385 -13.24 9.07 11.78
CA VAL A 385 -12.59 8.05 10.93
C VAL A 385 -13.53 6.90 10.56
N ARG A 386 -14.43 6.50 11.48
CA ARG A 386 -15.45 5.49 11.18
C ARG A 386 -16.50 6.02 10.20
N GLY A 387 -16.91 7.27 10.34
CA GLY A 387 -17.80 7.98 9.39
C GLY A 387 -17.20 8.05 7.98
N LEU A 388 -15.88 8.11 7.87
CA LEU A 388 -15.13 8.05 6.61
C LEU A 388 -14.87 6.61 6.10
N GLY A 389 -15.42 5.58 6.75
CA GLY A 389 -15.36 4.20 6.29
C GLY A 389 -14.15 3.40 6.78
N ALA A 390 -13.43 3.86 7.81
CA ALA A 390 -12.31 3.09 8.35
C ALA A 390 -12.79 1.82 9.08
N SER A 391 -12.29 0.66 8.67
CA SER A 391 -12.52 -0.65 9.31
C SER A 391 -11.32 -1.14 10.13
N SER A 392 -10.14 -0.59 9.88
CA SER A 392 -8.93 -0.74 10.71
C SER A 392 -8.41 0.64 11.04
N VAL A 393 -8.20 0.95 12.30
CA VAL A 393 -7.78 2.28 12.77
C VAL A 393 -6.48 2.19 13.54
N GLN A 394 -5.43 2.86 13.07
CA GLN A 394 -4.19 3.08 13.81
C GLN A 394 -4.32 4.37 14.63
N LEU A 395 -3.90 4.33 15.89
CA LEU A 395 -3.65 5.50 16.69
C LEU A 395 -2.15 5.70 16.82
N SER A 396 -1.68 6.91 16.58
CA SER A 396 -0.28 7.31 16.67
C SER A 396 -0.14 8.49 17.64
N ALA A 397 0.88 8.47 18.48
CA ALA A 397 1.18 9.56 19.40
C ALA A 397 2.69 9.64 19.70
N PRO A 398 3.27 10.83 19.97
CA PRO A 398 4.68 10.95 20.35
C PRO A 398 4.98 10.16 21.62
N ILE A 399 5.96 9.25 21.56
CA ILE A 399 6.31 8.40 22.72
C ILE A 399 7.00 9.21 23.85
N GLY A 400 7.54 10.38 23.49
CA GLY A 400 8.13 11.36 24.42
C GLY A 400 7.12 12.31 25.07
N ASP A 401 5.82 12.16 24.84
CA ASP A 401 4.80 12.99 25.47
C ASP A 401 4.43 12.44 26.86
N PRO A 402 4.54 13.23 27.95
CA PRO A 402 4.18 12.78 29.31
C PRO A 402 2.70 12.40 29.48
N GLY A 403 1.81 12.87 28.60
CA GLY A 403 0.40 12.47 28.55
C GLY A 403 0.13 11.09 27.96
N LEU A 404 1.15 10.41 27.39
CA LEU A 404 0.96 9.13 26.71
C LEU A 404 0.31 8.04 27.56
N PRO A 405 0.60 7.89 28.88
CA PRO A 405 -0.12 6.94 29.71
C PRO A 405 -1.62 7.25 29.80
N LEU A 406 -2.01 8.53 29.88
CA LEU A 406 -3.41 8.95 29.91
C LEU A 406 -4.14 8.63 28.60
N LEU A 407 -3.52 8.91 27.45
CA LEU A 407 -4.05 8.53 26.14
C LEU A 407 -4.20 7.00 26.03
N THR A 408 -3.20 6.26 26.50
CA THR A 408 -3.21 4.80 26.46
C THR A 408 -4.39 4.21 27.24
N ASP A 409 -4.66 4.72 28.44
CA ASP A 409 -5.77 4.27 29.27
C ASP A 409 -7.12 4.57 28.59
N ALA A 410 -7.29 5.76 28.02
CA ALA A 410 -8.49 6.14 27.27
C ALA A 410 -8.66 5.24 26.03
N ALA A 411 -7.60 5.00 25.26
CA ALA A 411 -7.62 4.18 24.06
C ALA A 411 -7.95 2.71 24.37
N ARG A 412 -7.36 2.14 25.41
CA ARG A 412 -7.68 0.78 25.88
C ARG A 412 -9.13 0.66 26.34
N GLY A 413 -9.69 1.73 26.90
CA GLY A 413 -11.10 1.79 27.33
C GLY A 413 -12.08 1.65 26.17
N VAL A 414 -11.69 2.00 24.94
CA VAL A 414 -12.50 1.87 23.73
C VAL A 414 -12.04 0.74 22.79
N GLY A 415 -11.09 -0.09 23.25
CA GLY A 415 -10.69 -1.34 22.57
C GLY A 415 -9.43 -1.27 21.71
N PHE A 416 -8.69 -0.16 21.76
CA PHE A 416 -7.37 -0.13 21.12
C PHE A 416 -6.39 -1.06 21.85
N PHE A 417 -5.56 -1.73 21.07
CA PHE A 417 -4.50 -2.61 21.55
C PHE A 417 -3.16 -2.22 20.93
N PHE A 418 -2.06 -2.67 21.51
CA PHE A 418 -0.71 -2.39 21.05
C PHE A 418 -0.46 -2.93 19.65
N CYS A 419 0.23 -2.17 18.82
CA CYS A 419 0.70 -2.65 17.51
C CYS A 419 2.17 -2.34 17.22
N GLY A 420 2.82 -1.49 18.03
CA GLY A 420 4.26 -1.27 17.89
C GLY A 420 4.74 0.16 18.10
N LEU A 421 5.80 0.47 17.37
CA LEU A 421 6.56 1.70 17.41
C LEU A 421 6.73 2.24 15.98
N GLY A 422 6.66 3.56 15.79
CA GLY A 422 7.02 4.27 14.54
C GLY A 422 8.28 5.11 14.76
N PRO A 423 9.49 4.58 14.51
CA PRO A 423 10.73 5.30 14.76
C PRO A 423 10.87 6.50 13.82
N ALA A 424 11.11 7.71 14.35
CA ALA A 424 11.28 8.97 13.63
C ALA A 424 10.07 9.41 12.76
N PHE A 425 8.87 8.85 12.96
CA PHE A 425 7.67 9.15 12.15
C PHE A 425 6.99 10.50 12.50
N ALA A 426 7.33 11.14 13.62
CA ALA A 426 6.83 12.45 13.99
C ALA A 426 8.00 13.45 14.00
N ASP A 427 8.31 14.05 12.86
CA ASP A 427 9.38 15.04 12.68
C ASP A 427 10.71 14.61 13.33
N GLY A 428 11.10 13.35 13.09
CA GLY A 428 12.32 12.74 13.62
C GLY A 428 12.20 12.25 15.07
N THR A 429 11.06 12.42 15.73
CA THR A 429 10.74 11.79 17.00
C THR A 429 9.93 10.50 16.80
N ASP A 430 9.96 9.61 17.78
CA ASP A 430 9.33 8.30 17.66
C ASP A 430 7.88 8.36 18.09
N THR A 431 7.02 7.56 17.45
CA THR A 431 5.60 7.43 17.77
C THR A 431 5.29 6.09 18.41
N PHE A 432 4.44 6.11 19.40
CA PHE A 432 3.79 4.95 20.00
C PHE A 432 2.55 4.60 19.19
N LEU A 433 2.35 3.31 18.88
CA LEU A 433 1.29 2.87 18.00
C LEU A 433 0.33 1.90 18.69
N LEU A 434 -0.96 2.23 18.63
CA LEU A 434 -2.07 1.35 18.97
C LEU A 434 -2.96 1.11 17.74
N GLN A 435 -3.77 0.07 17.78
CA GLN A 435 -4.69 -0.29 16.70
C GLN A 435 -6.05 -0.73 17.23
N LEU A 436 -7.10 -0.45 16.45
CA LEU A 436 -8.46 -0.94 16.65
C LEU A 436 -8.94 -1.60 15.36
N LEU A 437 -9.49 -2.81 15.47
CA LEU A 437 -10.07 -3.55 14.35
C LEU A 437 -11.59 -3.63 14.52
N SER A 438 -12.33 -3.38 13.44
CA SER A 438 -13.78 -3.59 13.38
C SER A 438 -14.16 -5.00 12.97
N GLU A 439 -13.24 -5.73 12.32
CA GLU A 439 -13.46 -7.08 11.78
C GLU A 439 -12.60 -8.12 12.51
N PRO A 440 -13.07 -9.35 12.65
CA PRO A 440 -12.28 -10.45 13.18
C PRO A 440 -11.05 -10.72 12.30
N LEU A 441 -9.92 -11.04 12.94
CA LEU A 441 -8.69 -11.40 12.26
C LEU A 441 -7.97 -12.52 13.03
N ASP A 442 -7.60 -13.58 12.31
CA ASP A 442 -6.86 -14.73 12.83
C ASP A 442 -5.37 -14.58 12.54
N THR A 443 -4.59 -14.23 13.55
CA THR A 443 -3.14 -14.03 13.46
C THR A 443 -2.37 -15.32 13.24
N ARG A 444 -2.93 -16.49 13.52
CA ARG A 444 -2.31 -17.82 13.27
C ARG A 444 -2.10 -18.10 11.78
N LYS A 445 -2.84 -17.38 10.92
CA LYS A 445 -2.68 -17.45 9.46
C LYS A 445 -1.51 -16.64 8.93
N LEU A 446 -0.94 -15.73 9.73
CA LEU A 446 0.16 -14.86 9.32
C LEU A 446 1.45 -15.67 9.16
N GLN A 447 2.17 -15.41 8.08
CA GLN A 447 3.49 -15.99 7.84
C GLN A 447 4.55 -15.07 8.43
N LEU A 448 5.21 -15.51 9.51
CA LEU A 448 6.14 -14.71 10.30
C LEU A 448 7.54 -15.34 10.27
N PHE A 449 8.56 -14.54 9.98
CA PHE A 449 9.91 -15.05 9.80
C PHE A 449 10.73 -15.03 11.09
N THR A 450 10.91 -13.87 11.73
CA THR A 450 11.82 -13.74 12.89
C THR A 450 11.12 -14.10 14.20
N ASP A 451 11.89 -14.50 15.20
CA ASP A 451 11.35 -14.81 16.52
C ASP A 451 10.83 -13.54 17.22
N LEU A 452 11.47 -12.37 17.01
CA LEU A 452 10.98 -11.10 17.50
C LEU A 452 9.60 -10.78 16.91
N THR A 453 9.37 -11.05 15.62
CA THR A 453 8.07 -10.84 14.97
C THR A 453 7.00 -11.76 15.57
N LYS A 454 7.31 -13.05 15.78
CA LYS A 454 6.39 -14.01 16.40
C LYS A 454 6.02 -13.61 17.82
N GLU A 455 7.02 -13.17 18.60
CA GLU A 455 6.82 -12.69 19.97
C GLU A 455 5.96 -11.42 20.00
N LEU A 456 6.22 -10.47 19.11
CA LEU A 456 5.43 -9.24 18.99
C LEU A 456 3.96 -9.55 18.64
N VAL A 457 3.70 -10.46 17.70
CA VAL A 457 2.33 -10.87 17.35
C VAL A 457 1.64 -11.57 18.52
N ALA A 458 2.34 -12.47 19.22
CA ALA A 458 1.79 -13.14 20.41
C ALA A 458 1.43 -12.11 21.51
N PHE A 459 2.29 -11.12 21.73
CA PHE A 459 2.04 -10.03 22.67
C PHE A 459 0.80 -9.18 22.27
N ILE A 460 0.69 -8.85 20.97
CA ILE A 460 -0.46 -8.13 20.42
C ILE A 460 -1.76 -8.91 20.63
N ASP A 461 -1.76 -10.22 20.43
CA ASP A 461 -2.95 -11.05 20.61
C ASP A 461 -3.41 -11.10 22.07
N LEU A 462 -2.47 -11.19 23.01
CA LEU A 462 -2.78 -11.12 24.44
C LEU A 462 -3.38 -9.77 24.82
N ASP A 463 -2.79 -8.67 24.33
CA ASP A 463 -3.30 -7.32 24.62
C ASP A 463 -4.66 -7.07 23.97
N ARG A 464 -4.86 -7.55 22.73
CA ARG A 464 -6.16 -7.48 22.05
C ARG A 464 -7.26 -8.21 22.83
N ALA A 465 -6.96 -9.39 23.34
CA ALA A 465 -7.91 -10.14 24.18
C ALA A 465 -8.22 -9.39 25.50
N ALA A 466 -7.20 -8.84 26.16
CA ALA A 466 -7.34 -8.09 27.40
C ALA A 466 -8.16 -6.79 27.22
N THR A 467 -7.91 -6.03 26.15
CA THR A 467 -8.67 -4.79 25.89
C THR A 467 -10.13 -5.11 25.50
N ALA A 468 -10.36 -6.14 24.71
CA ALA A 468 -11.71 -6.58 24.38
C ALA A 468 -12.49 -7.04 25.63
N GLN A 469 -11.84 -7.67 26.61
CA GLN A 469 -12.46 -8.04 27.88
C GLN A 469 -12.81 -6.78 28.70
N LYS A 470 -11.89 -5.83 28.79
CA LYS A 470 -12.11 -4.53 29.50
C LYS A 470 -13.33 -3.78 28.96
N VAL A 471 -13.49 -3.74 27.63
CA VAL A 471 -14.66 -3.10 26.98
C VAL A 471 -15.96 -3.84 27.33
N ARG A 472 -15.96 -5.17 27.31
CA ARG A 472 -17.14 -5.97 27.68
C ARG A 472 -17.55 -5.73 29.14
N ASP A 473 -16.61 -5.67 30.05
CA ASP A 473 -16.87 -5.49 31.47
C ASP A 473 -17.40 -4.07 31.77
N ALA A 474 -16.86 -3.05 31.12
CA ALA A 474 -17.38 -1.68 31.18
C ALA A 474 -18.82 -1.57 30.68
N ALA A 475 -19.15 -2.26 29.56
CA ALA A 475 -20.52 -2.28 29.03
C ALA A 475 -21.51 -2.99 29.95
N LYS A 476 -21.10 -4.06 30.66
CA LYS A 476 -21.95 -4.75 31.66
C LYS A 476 -22.23 -3.86 32.86
N SER A 477 -21.21 -3.17 33.39
CA SER A 477 -21.33 -2.26 34.54
C SER A 477 -22.25 -1.06 34.24
N SER A 478 -22.18 -0.51 33.03
CA SER A 478 -23.05 0.59 32.60
C SER A 478 -24.53 0.16 32.50
N ARG A 479 -24.80 -1.07 32.03
CA ARG A 479 -26.17 -1.61 31.99
C ARG A 479 -26.73 -1.90 33.39
N ALA A 480 -25.92 -2.40 34.30
CA ALA A 480 -26.35 -2.66 35.70
C ALA A 480 -26.74 -1.37 36.40
N ASN A 481 -26.01 -0.27 36.16
CA ASN A 481 -26.29 1.04 36.76
C ASN A 481 -27.48 1.78 36.12
N SER A 482 -27.94 1.38 34.91
CA SER A 482 -29.10 1.99 34.25
C SER A 482 -30.43 1.30 34.57
N THR A 483 -30.40 0.15 35.28
CA THR A 483 -31.57 -0.65 35.66
C THR A 483 -31.86 -0.61 37.15
N GLY A 484 -31.08 0.12 37.96
CA GLY A 484 -31.32 0.41 39.35
C GLY A 484 -31.72 1.87 39.53
#